data_8898cfe8eaeac5b67a3fa126c32251db
#
_entry.id   8898cfe8eaeac5b67a3fa126c32251db
#
_cell.length_a   1.000
_cell.length_b   1.000
_cell.length_c   1.000
_cell.angle_alpha   90.00
_cell.angle_beta   90.00
_cell.angle_gamma   90.00
#
_symmetry.space_group_name_H-M   'P 1'
#
loop_
_entity.id
_entity.type
_entity.pdbx_description
1 polymer ?
#
loop_
_entity_poly.entity_id
_entity_poly.type
_entity_poly.pdbx_seq_one_letter_code
_entity_poly.pdbx_strand_id
1 'polypeptide(L)' 'MEFIGIDVAKAQLEFACRLTGETGTVPNTDDGVRELVTRCQALTPTLIVLEATGGYEAALVAVLATGGLPLVVVNPR' A
#
# COMPACT_ATOMS: atom_id res chain seq x y z
N MET A 1 -1.02 10.80 13.56
CA MET A 1 -0.64 9.38 13.47
C MET A 1 -1.53 8.70 12.43
N GLU A 2 -0.97 8.26 11.33
CA GLU A 2 -1.76 7.70 10.23
C GLU A 2 -1.46 6.22 10.04
N PHE A 3 -2.51 5.45 9.83
CA PHE A 3 -2.43 4.03 9.49
C PHE A 3 -3.07 3.85 8.12
N ILE A 4 -2.40 3.15 7.22
CA ILE A 4 -2.88 2.92 5.87
C ILE A 4 -3.07 1.44 5.65
N GLY A 5 -4.28 1.05 5.23
CA GLY A 5 -4.56 -0.31 4.80
C GLY A 5 -4.57 -0.37 3.27
N ILE A 6 -3.95 -1.39 2.71
CA ILE A 6 -3.93 -1.57 1.26
C ILE A 6 -4.51 -2.94 0.91
N ASP A 7 -5.51 -2.94 0.05
CA ASP A 7 -6.09 -4.15 -0.51
C ASP A 7 -5.49 -4.37 -1.89
N VAL A 8 -4.82 -5.50 -2.08
CA VAL A 8 -4.08 -5.81 -3.29
C VAL A 8 -4.87 -6.78 -4.15
N ALA A 9 -5.07 -6.42 -5.40
CA ALA A 9 -5.66 -7.31 -6.40
C ALA A 9 -4.75 -7.35 -7.62
N LYS A 10 -5.02 -8.29 -8.52
CA LYS A 10 -4.21 -8.46 -9.73
C LYS A 10 -4.17 -7.17 -10.55
N ALA A 11 -5.32 -6.51 -10.72
CA ALA A 11 -5.44 -5.37 -11.62
C ALA A 11 -5.34 -4.02 -10.92
N GLN A 12 -5.58 -3.97 -9.60
CA GLN A 12 -5.64 -2.69 -8.91
C GLN A 12 -5.25 -2.79 -7.45
N LEU A 13 -4.88 -1.65 -6.89
CA LEU A 13 -4.56 -1.47 -5.49
C LEU A 13 -5.54 -0.46 -4.91
N GLU A 14 -6.11 -0.77 -3.75
CA GLU A 14 -7.06 0.10 -3.08
C GLU A 14 -6.50 0.44 -1.71
N PHE A 15 -6.49 1.73 -1.36
CA PHE A 15 -5.97 2.13 -0.06
C PHE A 15 -7.01 2.88 0.75
N ALA A 16 -6.86 2.81 2.06
CA ALA A 16 -7.70 3.54 3.00
C ALA A 16 -6.84 4.08 4.14
N CYS A 17 -6.99 5.36 4.41
CA CYS A 17 -6.31 6.04 5.50
C CYS A 17 -7.22 6.07 6.72
N ARG A 18 -6.74 5.50 7.80
CA ARG A 18 -7.56 5.27 8.99
C ARG A 18 -7.99 6.57 9.66
N LEU A 19 -7.07 7.51 9.80
CA LEU A 19 -7.34 8.74 10.52
C LEU A 19 -8.18 9.73 9.72
N THR A 20 -7.80 9.95 8.46
CA THR A 20 -8.49 10.94 7.61
C THR A 20 -9.73 10.40 6.94
N GLY A 21 -9.85 9.08 6.81
CA GLY A 21 -10.91 8.46 6.04
C GLY A 21 -10.70 8.52 4.53
N GLU A 22 -9.57 9.05 4.08
CA GLU A 22 -9.26 9.13 2.66
C GLU A 22 -9.12 7.74 2.07
N THR A 23 -9.70 7.51 0.90
CA THR A 23 -9.57 6.25 0.16
C THR A 23 -9.21 6.56 -1.29
N GLY A 24 -8.65 5.58 -1.96
CA GLY A 24 -8.34 5.72 -3.38
C GLY A 24 -7.98 4.40 -3.99
N THR A 25 -7.94 4.40 -5.32
CA THR A 25 -7.61 3.22 -6.11
C THR A 25 -6.62 3.62 -7.19
N VAL A 26 -5.59 2.78 -7.38
CA VAL A 26 -4.62 2.94 -8.46
C VAL A 26 -4.47 1.60 -9.16
N PRO A 27 -4.06 1.59 -10.44
CA PRO A 27 -3.79 0.32 -11.11
C PRO A 27 -2.57 -0.38 -10.48
N ASN A 28 -2.59 -1.71 -10.49
CA ASN A 28 -1.44 -2.49 -10.04
C ASN A 28 -0.43 -2.62 -11.17
N THR A 29 0.20 -1.52 -11.49
CA THR A 29 1.23 -1.36 -12.54
C THR A 29 2.39 -0.61 -11.93
N ASP A 30 3.51 -0.54 -12.64
CA ASP A 30 4.67 0.20 -12.14
C ASP A 30 4.32 1.66 -11.83
N ASP A 31 3.55 2.30 -12.71
CA ASP A 31 3.13 3.69 -12.51
C ASP A 31 2.16 3.82 -11.33
N GLY A 32 1.19 2.91 -11.23
CA GLY A 32 0.23 2.93 -10.13
C GLY A 32 0.89 2.71 -8.78
N VAL A 33 1.84 1.77 -8.72
CA VAL A 33 2.61 1.50 -7.50
C VAL A 33 3.40 2.75 -7.09
N ARG A 34 4.07 3.40 -8.03
CA ARG A 34 4.82 4.64 -7.75
C ARG A 34 3.91 5.75 -7.24
N GLU A 35 2.75 5.91 -7.86
CA GLU A 35 1.77 6.91 -7.42
C GLU A 35 1.33 6.64 -5.99
N LEU A 36 0.98 5.39 -5.67
CA LEU A 36 0.54 5.03 -4.33
C LEU A 36 1.64 5.25 -3.29
N VAL A 37 2.87 4.85 -3.61
CA VAL A 37 4.00 5.04 -2.71
C VAL A 37 4.27 6.52 -2.45
N THR A 38 4.19 7.37 -3.48
CA THR A 38 4.33 8.82 -3.33
C THR A 38 3.28 9.38 -2.38
N ARG A 39 2.03 8.92 -2.51
CA ARG A 39 0.96 9.33 -1.60
C ARG A 39 1.24 8.88 -0.17
N CYS A 40 1.67 7.64 0.00
CA CYS A 40 2.01 7.12 1.32
C CYS A 40 3.14 7.93 1.96
N GLN A 41 4.16 8.28 1.19
CA GLN A 41 5.26 9.10 1.70
C GLN A 41 4.78 10.48 2.16
N ALA A 42 3.87 11.08 1.40
CA ALA A 42 3.32 12.39 1.77
C ALA A 42 2.49 12.34 3.06
N LEU A 43 1.87 11.21 3.33
CA LEU A 43 1.03 11.02 4.53
C LEU A 43 1.86 10.70 5.79
N THR A 44 3.13 10.38 5.64
CA THR A 44 4.02 10.00 6.74
C THR A 44 3.37 9.01 7.71
N PRO A 45 2.97 7.82 7.24
CA PRO A 45 2.20 6.90 8.08
C PRO A 45 3.02 6.29 9.20
N THR A 46 2.33 5.96 10.28
CA THR A 46 2.93 5.19 11.38
C THR A 46 3.09 3.73 10.96
N LEU A 47 2.15 3.23 10.15
CA LEU A 47 2.18 1.84 9.70
C LEU A 47 1.33 1.68 8.45
N ILE A 48 1.83 0.87 7.52
CA ILE A 48 1.09 0.42 6.34
C ILE A 48 0.88 -1.08 6.49
N VAL A 49 -0.36 -1.54 6.36
CA VAL A 49 -0.71 -2.95 6.47
C VAL A 49 -1.31 -3.41 5.15
N LEU A 50 -0.82 -4.53 4.63
CA LEU A 50 -1.41 -5.17 3.46
C LEU A 50 -1.37 -6.68 3.61
N GLU A 51 -2.23 -7.38 2.87
CA GLU A 51 -2.26 -8.83 2.87
C GLU A 51 -1.47 -9.38 1.69
N ALA A 52 -0.77 -10.50 1.93
CA ALA A 52 -0.13 -11.26 0.86
C ALA A 52 -1.24 -11.83 -0.04
N THR A 53 -1.13 -11.64 -1.34
CA THR A 53 -2.19 -11.98 -2.30
C THR A 53 -1.61 -12.71 -3.51
N GLY A 54 -1.12 -13.93 -3.27
CA GLY A 54 -0.64 -14.79 -4.36
C GLY A 54 0.52 -14.22 -5.18
N GLY A 55 1.28 -13.29 -4.63
CA GLY A 55 2.40 -12.67 -5.34
C GLY A 55 2.08 -11.33 -5.98
N TYR A 56 0.80 -10.95 -6.08
CA TYR A 56 0.43 -9.66 -6.68
C TYR A 56 0.88 -8.46 -5.85
N GLU A 57 1.24 -8.67 -4.59
CA GLU A 57 1.75 -7.63 -3.69
C GLU A 57 3.25 -7.37 -3.87
N ALA A 58 3.98 -8.22 -4.57
CA ALA A 58 5.44 -8.21 -4.57
C ALA A 58 6.05 -6.88 -5.02
N ALA A 59 5.57 -6.33 -6.14
CA ALA A 59 6.09 -5.07 -6.64
C ALA A 59 5.83 -3.92 -5.67
N LEU A 60 4.64 -3.88 -5.10
CA LEU A 60 4.29 -2.84 -4.12
C LEU A 60 5.15 -2.94 -2.87
N VAL A 61 5.32 -4.15 -2.34
CA VAL A 61 6.14 -4.39 -1.14
C VAL A 61 7.58 -3.93 -1.38
N ALA A 62 8.14 -4.27 -2.54
CA ALA A 62 9.52 -3.89 -2.85
C ALA A 62 9.69 -2.36 -2.89
N VAL A 63 8.76 -1.64 -3.50
CA VAL A 63 8.85 -0.18 -3.62
C VAL A 63 8.59 0.50 -2.28
N LEU A 64 7.62 0.01 -1.50
CA LEU A 64 7.36 0.54 -0.15
C LEU A 64 8.59 0.37 0.76
N ALA A 65 9.19 -0.81 0.74
CA ALA A 65 10.38 -1.11 1.56
C ALA A 65 11.56 -0.25 1.13
N THR A 66 11.78 -0.12 -0.17
CA THR A 66 12.86 0.71 -0.71
C THR A 66 12.66 2.18 -0.33
N GLY A 67 11.40 2.62 -0.27
CA GLY A 67 11.06 3.97 0.16
C GLY A 67 11.20 4.24 1.66
N GLY A 68 11.57 3.21 2.42
CA GLY A 68 11.76 3.36 3.86
C GLY A 68 10.47 3.47 4.66
N LEU A 69 9.36 3.04 4.09
CA LEU A 69 8.06 3.14 4.75
C LEU A 69 7.83 1.99 5.73
N PRO A 70 7.18 2.26 6.87
CA PRO A 70 6.87 1.22 7.86
C PRO A 70 5.77 0.30 7.30
N LEU A 71 6.08 -0.98 7.14
CA LEU A 71 5.25 -1.93 6.41
C LEU A 71 5.11 -3.25 7.15
N VAL A 72 3.88 -3.75 7.20
CA VAL A 72 3.59 -5.11 7.66
C VAL A 72 2.79 -5.82 6.58
N VAL A 73 3.28 -6.99 6.17
CA VAL A 73 2.56 -7.87 5.25
C VAL A 73 1.99 -9.01 6.08
N VAL A 74 0.67 -9.15 6.07
CA VAL A 74 0.00 -10.22 6.82
C VAL A 74 -0.46 -11.31 5.88
N ASN A 75 -0.41 -12.56 6.35
CA ASN A 75 -0.90 -13.68 5.57
C ASN A 75 -2.39 -13.84 5.82
N PRO A 76 -3.21 -13.97 4.75
CA PRO A 76 -4.63 -14.25 4.94
C PRO A 76 -4.81 -15.67 5.48
N ARG A 77 -5.91 -15.86 6.15
CA ARG A 77 -6.26 -17.17 6.71
C ARG A 77 -7.21 -17.93 5.82
#